data_8961912561587c654d33b9e780c67c50
#
_entry.id   8961912561587c654d33b9e780c67c50
#
_cell.length_a   1.000
_cell.length_b   1.000
_cell.length_c   1.000
_cell.angle_alpha   90.00
_cell.angle_beta   90.00
_cell.angle_gamma   90.00
#
_symmetry.space_group_name_H-M   'P 1'
#
loop_
_entity.id
_entity.type
_entity.pdbx_description
1 polymer ?
#
loop_
_entity_poly.entity_id
_entity_poly.type
_entity_poly.pdbx_seq_one_letter_code
_entity_poly.pdbx_strand_id
1 'polypeptide(L)'
;MEKKNLKKWEIVFGDHTILITNWWDWNMTGSADLYIDGHHLDQSTEMLPDTKKPMLKHNGFSESIQSIEVFVAGAFSVKISVLVNGEIIFNDPLNVIDKFLLRKKG
;
A
#
# COMPACT_ATOMS: atom_id res chain seq x y z
N MET A 1 -26.85 -3.14 -7.14
CA MET A 1 -25.42 -3.24 -7.41
C MET A 1 -24.61 -2.71 -6.25
N GLU A 2 -23.66 -3.48 -5.84
CA GLU A 2 -22.83 -3.08 -4.72
C GLU A 2 -21.78 -2.08 -5.14
N LYS A 3 -21.55 -1.12 -4.29
CA LYS A 3 -20.46 -0.19 -4.48
C LYS A 3 -19.27 -0.68 -3.70
N LYS A 4 -18.16 -0.80 -4.38
CA LYS A 4 -16.92 -1.17 -3.74
C LYS A 4 -16.10 0.08 -3.54
N ASN A 5 -15.51 0.16 -2.36
CA ASN A 5 -14.54 1.21 -2.09
C ASN A 5 -13.21 0.72 -2.63
N LEU A 6 -12.60 1.52 -3.49
CA LEU A 6 -11.36 1.12 -4.11
C LEU A 6 -10.35 2.24 -4.00
N LYS A 7 -9.17 1.92 -3.51
CA LYS A 7 -8.05 2.84 -3.49
C LYS A 7 -6.88 2.24 -4.24
N LYS A 8 -6.15 3.10 -4.90
CA LYS A 8 -4.97 2.69 -5.66
C LYS A 8 -3.83 3.64 -5.35
N TRP A 9 -2.65 3.08 -5.21
CA TRP A 9 -1.42 3.86 -5.03
C TRP A 9 -0.44 3.40 -6.10
N GLU A 10 -0.01 4.33 -6.94
CA GLU A 10 0.95 4.02 -7.97
C GLU A 10 2.23 4.77 -7.67
N ILE A 11 3.31 4.04 -7.54
CA ILE A 11 4.59 4.59 -7.11
C ILE A 11 5.66 4.19 -8.11
N VAL A 12 6.40 5.17 -8.60
CA VAL A 12 7.50 4.90 -9.51
C VAL A 12 8.78 4.77 -8.67
N PHE A 13 9.48 3.67 -8.86
CA PHE A 13 10.74 3.42 -8.16
C PHE A 13 11.78 2.98 -9.21
N GLY A 14 12.66 3.89 -9.59
CA GLY A 14 13.59 3.62 -10.66
C GLY A 14 12.85 3.35 -11.97
N ASP A 15 13.12 2.20 -12.55
CA ASP A 15 12.46 1.79 -13.80
C ASP A 15 11.20 0.98 -13.55
N HIS A 16 10.78 0.88 -12.29
CA HIS A 16 9.67 0.01 -11.94
C HIS A 16 8.45 0.83 -11.52
N THR A 17 7.28 0.29 -11.78
CA THR A 17 6.03 0.86 -11.33
C THR A 17 5.41 -0.09 -10.31
N ILE A 18 5.24 0.41 -9.10
CA ILE A 18 4.65 -0.35 -8.01
C ILE A 18 3.20 0.07 -7.88
N LEU A 19 2.30 -0.88 -7.92
CA LEU A 19 0.87 -0.61 -7.79
C LEU A 19 0.32 -1.38 -6.61
N ILE A 20 -0.31 -0.67 -5.70
CA ILE A 20 -1.00 -1.28 -4.58
C ILE A 20 -2.47 -0.93 -4.73
N THR A 21 -3.33 -1.92 -4.64
CA THR A 21 -4.77 -1.70 -4.68
C THR A 21 -5.38 -2.25 -3.42
N ASN A 22 -6.46 -1.61 -2.99
CA ASN A 22 -7.20 -2.08 -1.83
C ASN A 22 -8.68 -1.78 -2.09
N TRP A 23 -9.51 -2.81 -2.01
CA TRP A 23 -10.94 -2.62 -2.15
C TRP A 23 -11.65 -3.29 -0.96
N TRP A 24 -12.81 -2.78 -0.63
CA TRP A 24 -13.63 -3.38 0.42
C TRP A 24 -15.07 -3.00 0.18
N ASP A 25 -15.98 -3.78 0.78
CA ASP A 25 -17.39 -3.49 0.69
C ASP A 25 -18.02 -3.55 2.09
N TRP A 26 -19.31 -3.28 2.13
CA TRP A 26 -20.00 -3.21 3.42
C TRP A 26 -20.25 -4.57 4.05
N ASN A 27 -19.97 -5.65 3.33
CA ASN A 27 -20.08 -7.01 3.86
C ASN A 27 -18.77 -7.46 4.51
N MET A 28 -17.83 -6.54 4.72
CA MET A 28 -16.53 -6.83 5.31
C MET A 28 -15.70 -7.78 4.45
N THR A 29 -15.91 -7.69 3.15
CA THR A 29 -15.13 -8.44 2.18
C THR A 29 -14.20 -7.48 1.45
N GLY A 30 -12.99 -7.90 1.22
CA GLY A 30 -12.05 -7.04 0.51
C GLY A 30 -10.73 -7.73 0.25
N SER A 31 -9.86 -7.01 -0.41
CA SER A 31 -8.55 -7.54 -0.79
C SER A 31 -7.57 -6.38 -0.97
N ALA A 32 -6.34 -6.61 -0.56
CA ALA A 32 -5.22 -5.74 -0.88
C ALA A 32 -4.30 -6.52 -1.79
N ASP A 33 -3.79 -5.87 -2.82
CA ASP A 33 -2.99 -6.52 -3.83
C ASP A 33 -1.77 -5.70 -4.17
N LEU A 34 -0.67 -6.38 -4.42
CA LEU A 34 0.61 -5.76 -4.75
C LEU A 34 1.04 -6.20 -6.15
N TYR A 35 1.36 -5.21 -6.98
CA TYR A 35 1.86 -5.45 -8.33
C TYR A 35 3.15 -4.66 -8.55
N ILE A 36 4.08 -5.23 -9.29
CA ILE A 36 5.23 -4.48 -9.80
C ILE A 36 5.31 -4.76 -11.29
N ASP A 37 5.32 -3.69 -12.09
CA ASP A 37 5.39 -3.80 -13.55
C ASP A 37 4.29 -4.71 -14.09
N GLY A 38 3.11 -4.66 -13.46
CA GLY A 38 1.98 -5.46 -13.89
C GLY A 38 1.95 -6.89 -13.37
N HIS A 39 2.99 -7.31 -12.65
CA HIS A 39 3.04 -8.66 -12.10
C HIS A 39 2.41 -8.68 -10.71
N HIS A 40 1.44 -9.55 -10.52
CA HIS A 40 0.77 -9.69 -9.24
C HIS A 40 1.64 -10.50 -8.29
N LEU A 41 2.13 -9.89 -7.25
CA LEU A 41 3.13 -10.49 -6.37
C LEU A 41 2.59 -10.96 -5.04
N ASP A 42 1.56 -10.33 -4.52
CA ASP A 42 1.01 -10.72 -3.22
C ASP A 42 -0.41 -10.23 -3.08
N GLN A 43 -1.14 -10.87 -2.19
CA GLN A 43 -2.53 -10.54 -1.94
C GLN A 43 -2.86 -10.84 -0.48
N SER A 44 -3.66 -9.99 0.13
CA SER A 44 -4.17 -10.21 1.47
C SER A 44 -5.66 -9.90 1.52
N THR A 45 -6.40 -10.74 2.21
CA THR A 45 -7.84 -10.51 2.41
C THR A 45 -8.15 -10.14 3.85
N GLU A 46 -7.14 -9.80 4.63
CA GLU A 46 -7.35 -9.39 6.01
C GLU A 46 -8.06 -8.05 6.07
N MET A 47 -9.11 -7.99 6.90
CA MET A 47 -9.88 -6.76 7.04
C MET A 47 -9.40 -5.91 8.21
N LEU A 48 -8.70 -6.53 9.16
CA LEU A 48 -8.18 -5.81 10.32
C LEU A 48 -6.67 -5.95 10.32
N PRO A 49 -5.98 -5.05 9.64
CA PRO A 49 -4.54 -5.18 9.51
C PRO A 49 -3.82 -5.00 10.84
N ASP A 50 -2.74 -5.75 10.99
CA ASP A 50 -1.83 -5.57 12.10
C ASP A 50 -0.77 -4.58 11.64
N THR A 51 -0.79 -3.37 12.19
CA THR A 51 0.12 -2.31 11.74
C THR A 51 1.57 -2.61 12.04
N LYS A 52 1.85 -3.64 12.81
CA LYS A 52 3.23 -4.02 13.14
C LYS A 52 3.81 -5.00 12.14
N LYS A 53 3.01 -5.52 11.24
CA LYS A 53 3.43 -6.49 10.23
C LYS A 53 3.04 -6.00 8.85
N PRO A 54 3.85 -6.29 7.84
CA PRO A 54 3.43 -5.94 6.49
C PRO A 54 2.22 -6.79 6.09
N MET A 55 1.25 -6.12 5.48
CA MET A 55 0.09 -6.82 4.94
C MET A 55 0.45 -7.49 3.63
N LEU A 56 1.33 -6.86 2.86
CA LEU A 56 1.81 -7.39 1.59
C LEU A 56 3.32 -7.37 1.59
N LYS A 57 3.93 -8.38 1.00
CA LYS A 57 5.38 -8.41 0.89
C LYS A 57 5.81 -9.34 -0.23
N HIS A 58 7.00 -9.06 -0.74
CA HIS A 58 7.61 -9.92 -1.76
C HIS A 58 9.12 -9.73 -1.72
N ASN A 59 9.84 -10.81 -1.92
CA ASN A 59 11.30 -10.78 -1.94
C ASN A 59 11.81 -11.27 -3.30
N GLY A 60 12.91 -10.67 -3.75
CA GLY A 60 13.59 -11.17 -4.93
C GLY A 60 12.95 -10.81 -6.24
N PHE A 61 12.31 -9.63 -6.32
CA PHE A 61 11.72 -9.22 -7.58
C PHE A 61 12.79 -8.87 -8.62
N SER A 62 13.77 -8.08 -8.21
CA SER A 62 14.86 -7.66 -9.09
C SER A 62 16.05 -7.23 -8.26
N GLU A 63 17.15 -6.85 -8.93
CA GLU A 63 18.33 -6.37 -8.23
C GLU A 63 18.03 -5.07 -7.48
N SER A 64 17.23 -4.21 -8.07
CA SER A 64 16.90 -2.93 -7.43
C SER A 64 15.78 -3.05 -6.42
N ILE A 65 14.94 -4.10 -6.52
CA ILE A 65 13.88 -4.35 -5.54
C ILE A 65 14.06 -5.76 -5.00
N GLN A 66 14.95 -5.86 -4.02
CA GLN A 66 15.22 -7.15 -3.39
C GLN A 66 14.16 -7.52 -2.36
N SER A 67 13.53 -6.51 -1.77
CA SER A 67 12.42 -6.74 -0.87
C SER A 67 11.45 -5.56 -0.96
N ILE A 68 10.17 -5.86 -0.79
CA ILE A 68 9.14 -4.83 -0.73
C ILE A 68 8.15 -5.24 0.34
N GLU A 69 7.75 -4.28 1.16
CA GLU A 69 6.78 -4.50 2.22
C GLU A 69 5.77 -3.37 2.21
N VAL A 70 4.51 -3.71 2.37
CA VAL A 70 3.42 -2.73 2.40
C VAL A 70 2.70 -2.88 3.72
N PHE A 71 2.72 -1.82 4.50
CA PHE A 71 2.00 -1.77 5.78
C PHE A 71 0.72 -1.00 5.55
N VAL A 72 -0.37 -1.49 6.11
CA VAL A 72 -1.69 -0.92 5.91
C VAL A 72 -2.30 -0.63 7.26
N ALA A 73 -2.95 0.52 7.37
CA ALA A 73 -3.61 0.92 8.60
C ALA A 73 -4.92 1.63 8.28
N GLY A 74 -5.79 1.70 9.29
CA GLY A 74 -7.04 2.43 9.16
C GLY A 74 -8.20 1.55 8.77
N ALA A 75 -9.39 1.88 9.29
CA ALA A 75 -10.59 1.12 8.99
C ALA A 75 -11.44 1.81 7.93
N PHE A 76 -11.61 3.11 8.05
CA PHE A 76 -12.43 3.85 7.11
C PHE A 76 -11.60 4.68 6.16
N SER A 77 -10.40 5.03 6.56
CA SER A 77 -9.50 5.81 5.75
C SER A 77 -8.20 5.04 5.66
N VAL A 78 -8.12 4.19 4.67
CA VAL A 78 -6.97 3.30 4.51
C VAL A 78 -5.73 4.09 4.14
N LYS A 79 -4.65 3.82 4.83
CA LYS A 79 -3.37 4.48 4.66
C LYS A 79 -2.30 3.43 4.53
N ILE A 80 -1.29 3.70 3.72
CA ILE A 80 -0.24 2.72 3.51
C ILE A 80 1.14 3.32 3.68
N SER A 81 2.09 2.44 3.98
CA SER A 81 3.51 2.76 3.94
C SER A 81 4.18 1.67 3.12
N VAL A 82 5.04 2.07 2.21
CA VAL A 82 5.73 1.14 1.33
C VAL A 82 7.23 1.25 1.57
N LEU A 83 7.83 0.10 1.88
CA LEU A 83 9.27 0.00 2.09
C LEU A 83 9.87 -0.84 0.98
N VAL A 84 10.92 -0.34 0.35
CA VAL A 84 11.68 -1.10 -0.62
C VAL A 84 13.10 -1.24 -0.06
N ASN A 85 13.58 -2.47 0.02
CA ASN A 85 14.89 -2.77 0.58
C ASN A 85 15.07 -2.19 1.98
N GLY A 86 13.97 -2.18 2.74
CA GLY A 86 14.00 -1.71 4.12
C GLY A 86 13.85 -0.21 4.29
N GLU A 87 13.72 0.53 3.20
CA GLU A 87 13.60 1.99 3.27
C GLU A 87 12.21 2.42 2.85
N ILE A 88 11.66 3.40 3.56
CA ILE A 88 10.35 3.95 3.24
C ILE A 88 10.45 4.78 1.98
N ILE A 89 9.77 4.35 0.94
CA ILE A 89 9.73 5.09 -0.33
C ILE A 89 8.40 5.81 -0.51
N PHE A 90 7.39 5.41 0.26
CA PHE A 90 6.09 6.06 0.19
C PHE A 90 5.41 5.88 1.54
N ASN A 91 4.82 6.94 2.03
CA ASN A 91 4.17 6.90 3.32
C ASN A 91 2.93 7.79 3.26
N ASP A 92 1.77 7.16 3.37
CA ASP A 92 0.50 7.88 3.35
C ASP A 92 -0.30 7.56 4.63
N PRO A 93 0.28 7.77 5.81
CA PRO A 93 -0.44 7.56 7.06
C PRO A 93 -1.16 8.80 7.51
N LEU A 94 -1.03 9.89 6.75
CA LEU A 94 -1.43 11.19 7.19
C LEU A 94 -2.80 11.56 6.67
N ASN A 95 -3.59 12.19 7.52
CA ASN A 95 -4.85 12.74 7.06
C ASN A 95 -4.59 14.05 6.33
N VAL A 96 -5.65 14.69 5.87
CA VAL A 96 -5.53 15.91 5.08
C VAL A 96 -4.79 17.01 5.84
N ILE A 97 -5.06 17.12 7.12
CA ILE A 97 -4.42 18.17 7.94
C ILE A 97 -2.93 17.91 8.05
N ASP A 98 -2.55 16.67 8.31
CA ASP A 98 -1.14 16.33 8.44
C ASP A 98 -0.38 16.58 7.14
N LYS A 99 -0.98 16.23 6.01
CA LYS A 99 -0.35 16.48 4.73
C LYS A 99 -0.14 17.96 4.49
N PHE A 100 -1.11 18.75 4.90
CA PHE A 100 -1.01 20.21 4.76
C PHE A 100 0.14 20.74 5.60
N LEU A 101 0.27 20.26 6.82
CA LEU A 101 1.36 20.71 7.70
C LEU A 101 2.72 20.32 7.16
N LEU A 102 2.85 19.12 6.63
CA LEU A 102 4.11 18.68 6.04
C LEU A 102 4.49 19.54 4.86
N ARG A 103 3.50 19.91 4.06
CA ARG A 103 3.76 20.75 2.91
C ARG A 103 4.33 22.10 3.32
N LYS A 104 3.87 22.60 4.44
CA LYS A 104 4.39 23.88 4.95
C LYS A 104 5.82 23.79 5.39
N LYS A 105 6.22 22.64 5.85
CA LYS A 105 7.58 22.44 6.30
C LYS A 105 8.57 22.37 5.15
N GLY A 106 8.11 21.85 4.07
CA GLY A 106 8.96 21.62 2.91
C GLY A 106 8.97 22.73 1.96
#